data_b5b3ddc35c777ef708eb5c5bc679eebf
#
_entry.id   b5b3ddc35c777ef708eb5c5bc679eebf
#
_cell.length_a   1.000
_cell.length_b   1.000
_cell.length_c   1.000
_cell.angle_alpha   90.00
_cell.angle_beta   90.00
_cell.angle_gamma   90.00
#
_symmetry.space_group_name_H-M   'P 1'
#
loop_
_entity.id
_entity.type
_entity.pdbx_description
1 polymer ?
#
loop_
_entity_poly.entity_id
_entity_poly.type
_entity_poly.pdbx_seq_one_letter_code
_entity_poly.pdbx_strand_id
1 'polypeptide(L)'
;EPLSNLDASLRMQMRTEIHKIQRELGITSIFVTHDQTEAMTMADKIALMKDGALVAYGRPLDLYERPEHQFVAQFLGSPSINLIPASIKAGKVIVEESVVAVPAYGSYTSEGPLKLGIRPEHLILSPPTEGDLIGEVVLSEALGHEYLYTVTCGEHLLRLRTSDAFPVKENEQVGLKIDWRKVNWFNEKGDAVYLNIPRVASTAE
;
A
#
# COMPACT_ATOMS: atom_id res chain seq x y z
N GLU A 1 20.86 7.97 12.01
CA GLU A 1 20.36 8.58 10.75
C GLU A 1 21.51 9.27 9.99
N PRO A 2 22.51 8.51 9.49
CA PRO A 2 23.74 9.13 8.95
C PRO A 2 23.54 9.81 7.59
N LEU A 3 22.43 9.54 6.88
CA LEU A 3 22.20 10.03 5.52
C LEU A 3 21.17 11.17 5.44
N SER A 4 20.53 11.53 6.54
CA SER A 4 19.41 12.49 6.55
C SER A 4 19.78 13.89 6.04
N ASN A 5 21.00 14.32 6.24
CA ASN A 5 21.49 15.65 5.88
C ASN A 5 22.13 15.75 4.47
N LEU A 6 22.09 14.66 3.70
CA LEU A 6 22.68 14.62 2.36
C LEU A 6 21.61 14.97 1.30
N ASP A 7 22.07 15.58 0.19
CA ASP A 7 21.22 15.72 -0.99
C ASP A 7 20.87 14.36 -1.61
N ALA A 8 19.86 14.33 -2.49
CA ALA A 8 19.32 13.08 -3.03
C ALA A 8 20.35 12.26 -3.83
N SER A 9 21.25 12.93 -4.59
CA SER A 9 22.26 12.26 -5.39
C SER A 9 23.34 11.61 -4.52
N LEU A 10 23.86 12.38 -3.57
CA LEU A 10 24.90 11.90 -2.65
C LEU A 10 24.33 10.80 -1.73
N ARG A 11 23.09 10.93 -1.29
CA ARG A 11 22.39 9.90 -0.50
C ARG A 11 22.31 8.57 -1.25
N MET A 12 21.95 8.60 -2.55
CA MET A 12 21.90 7.39 -3.38
C MET A 12 23.29 6.75 -3.52
N GLN A 13 24.34 7.53 -3.77
CA GLN A 13 25.71 7.03 -3.84
C GLN A 13 26.16 6.39 -2.52
N MET A 14 25.90 7.07 -1.41
CA MET A 14 26.28 6.56 -0.08
C MET A 14 25.55 5.26 0.28
N ARG A 15 24.26 5.13 -0.06
CA ARG A 15 23.54 3.86 0.11
C ARG A 15 24.24 2.71 -0.63
N THR A 16 24.61 2.94 -1.88
CA THR A 16 25.31 1.94 -2.71
C THR A 16 26.64 1.55 -2.09
N GLU A 17 27.44 2.51 -1.66
CA GLU A 17 28.75 2.25 -1.06
C GLU A 17 28.64 1.51 0.29
N ILE A 18 27.73 1.94 1.16
CA ILE A 18 27.49 1.26 2.45
C ILE A 18 27.07 -0.20 2.23
N HIS A 19 26.14 -0.43 1.31
CA HIS A 19 25.68 -1.78 0.99
C HIS A 19 26.80 -2.66 0.43
N LYS A 20 27.66 -2.09 -0.44
CA LYS A 20 28.83 -2.78 -0.99
C LYS A 20 29.83 -3.16 0.10
N ILE A 21 30.21 -2.20 0.94
CA ILE A 21 31.15 -2.44 2.06
C ILE A 21 30.59 -3.52 3.00
N GLN A 22 29.32 -3.44 3.37
CA GLN A 22 28.67 -4.42 4.24
C GLN A 22 28.73 -5.84 3.64
N ARG A 23 28.49 -5.96 2.33
CA ARG A 23 28.58 -7.24 1.62
C ARG A 23 30.03 -7.76 1.53
N GLU A 24 30.99 -6.90 1.21
CA GLU A 24 32.40 -7.28 1.10
C GLU A 24 32.98 -7.75 2.46
N LEU A 25 32.58 -7.09 3.53
CA LEU A 25 33.07 -7.43 4.86
C LEU A 25 32.31 -8.59 5.53
N GLY A 26 31.12 -8.94 5.02
CA GLY A 26 30.26 -9.99 5.58
C GLY A 26 29.80 -9.71 7.02
N ILE A 27 29.71 -8.44 7.42
CA ILE A 27 29.36 -8.03 8.77
C ILE A 27 27.86 -7.83 8.95
N THR A 28 27.36 -8.07 10.15
CA THR A 28 26.01 -7.66 10.55
C THR A 28 26.03 -6.18 10.92
N SER A 29 25.21 -5.39 10.24
CA SER A 29 25.12 -3.96 10.47
C SER A 29 23.72 -3.57 10.92
N ILE A 30 23.60 -2.64 11.85
CA ILE A 30 22.33 -2.04 12.26
C ILE A 30 22.32 -0.61 11.71
N PHE A 31 21.30 -0.30 10.93
CA PHE A 31 21.09 1.02 10.34
C PHE A 31 19.79 1.61 10.86
N VAL A 32 19.84 2.80 11.42
CA VAL A 32 18.65 3.50 11.93
C VAL A 32 18.27 4.58 10.94
N THR A 33 17.03 4.59 10.50
CA THR A 33 16.49 5.58 9.55
C THR A 33 15.00 5.79 9.75
N HIS A 34 14.51 6.96 9.39
CA HIS A 34 13.09 7.25 9.21
C HIS A 34 12.69 7.27 7.71
N ASP A 35 13.64 7.09 6.80
CA ASP A 35 13.39 7.03 5.36
C ASP A 35 13.00 5.61 4.95
N GLN A 36 11.76 5.46 4.49
CA GLN A 36 11.21 4.17 4.03
C GLN A 36 12.03 3.59 2.87
N THR A 37 12.52 4.44 1.96
CA THR A 37 13.30 3.98 0.80
C THR A 37 14.61 3.37 1.25
N GLU A 38 15.25 3.96 2.26
CA GLU A 38 16.46 3.38 2.87
C GLU A 38 16.17 2.02 3.49
N ALA A 39 15.13 1.96 4.33
CA ALA A 39 14.73 0.71 4.96
C ALA A 39 14.41 -0.38 3.95
N MET A 40 13.62 -0.06 2.91
CA MET A 40 13.18 -1.02 1.89
C MET A 40 14.30 -1.50 0.97
N THR A 41 15.32 -0.65 0.70
CA THR A 41 16.35 -0.95 -0.31
C THR A 41 17.66 -1.47 0.26
N MET A 42 17.99 -1.14 1.51
CA MET A 42 19.26 -1.49 2.12
C MET A 42 19.20 -2.69 3.07
N ALA A 43 18.05 -2.95 3.68
CA ALA A 43 17.94 -3.92 4.74
C ALA A 43 17.59 -5.33 4.25
N ASP A 44 18.25 -6.36 4.79
CA ASP A 44 17.79 -7.74 4.69
C ASP A 44 16.57 -7.98 5.57
N LYS A 45 16.46 -7.24 6.69
CA LYS A 45 15.33 -7.25 7.61
C LYS A 45 15.09 -5.86 8.19
N ILE A 46 13.83 -5.50 8.34
CA ILE A 46 13.39 -4.26 8.98
C ILE A 46 12.84 -4.59 10.37
N ALA A 47 13.27 -3.82 11.36
CA ALA A 47 12.64 -3.76 12.68
C ALA A 47 11.88 -2.42 12.76
N LEU A 48 10.56 -2.45 12.67
CA LEU A 48 9.72 -1.25 12.77
C LEU A 48 9.37 -0.99 14.23
N MET A 49 9.78 0.18 14.71
CA MET A 49 9.57 0.61 16.09
C MET A 49 8.47 1.68 16.17
N LYS A 50 7.66 1.63 17.20
CA LYS A 50 6.68 2.67 17.56
C LYS A 50 6.63 2.80 19.08
N ASP A 51 6.74 4.03 19.58
CA ASP A 51 6.65 4.35 21.01
C ASP A 51 7.57 3.48 21.89
N GLY A 52 8.78 3.18 21.39
CA GLY A 52 9.77 2.34 22.07
C GLY A 52 9.54 0.83 21.97
N ALA A 53 8.43 0.39 21.35
CA ALA A 53 8.09 -1.02 21.16
C ALA A 53 8.37 -1.49 19.73
N LEU A 54 8.79 -2.76 19.59
CA LEU A 54 8.92 -3.42 18.29
C LEU A 54 7.52 -3.81 17.79
N VAL A 55 7.10 -3.21 16.67
CA VAL A 55 5.77 -3.46 16.06
C VAL A 55 5.82 -4.53 14.98
N ALA A 56 6.91 -4.57 14.22
CA ALA A 56 7.09 -5.57 13.16
C ALA A 56 8.57 -5.88 12.95
N TYR A 57 8.85 -7.12 12.53
CA TYR A 57 10.18 -7.56 12.16
C TYR A 57 10.13 -8.57 11.02
N GLY A 58 10.77 -8.29 9.92
CA GLY A 58 10.74 -9.19 8.76
C GLY A 58 11.49 -8.66 7.56
N ARG A 59 11.42 -9.39 6.44
CA ARG A 59 11.95 -8.93 5.17
C ARG A 59 11.14 -7.73 4.67
N PRO A 60 11.79 -6.73 4.02
CA PRO A 60 11.11 -5.54 3.55
C PRO A 60 9.84 -5.84 2.72
N LEU A 61 9.97 -6.73 1.74
CA LEU A 61 8.87 -7.06 0.83
C LEU A 61 7.74 -7.82 1.54
N ASP A 62 8.05 -8.70 2.50
CA ASP A 62 7.04 -9.42 3.27
C ASP A 62 6.21 -8.44 4.11
N LEU A 63 6.88 -7.48 4.78
CA LEU A 63 6.21 -6.45 5.58
C LEU A 63 5.37 -5.49 4.71
N TYR A 64 5.81 -5.24 3.48
CA TYR A 64 5.08 -4.41 2.52
C TYR A 64 3.83 -5.10 1.97
N GLU A 65 3.98 -6.34 1.50
CA GLU A 65 2.89 -7.08 0.85
C GLU A 65 1.89 -7.69 1.85
N ARG A 66 2.38 -8.07 3.05
CA ARG A 66 1.61 -8.76 4.10
C ARG A 66 1.80 -8.13 5.46
N PRO A 67 1.45 -6.85 5.61
CA PRO A 67 1.58 -6.18 6.91
C PRO A 67 0.66 -6.84 7.94
N GLU A 68 1.20 -7.22 9.08
CA GLU A 68 0.42 -7.83 10.18
C GLU A 68 -0.41 -6.80 10.96
N HIS A 69 -0.13 -5.50 10.76
CA HIS A 69 -0.84 -4.42 11.41
C HIS A 69 -0.96 -3.21 10.47
N GLN A 70 -2.09 -2.47 10.55
CA GLN A 70 -2.33 -1.27 9.73
C GLN A 70 -1.22 -0.22 9.84
N PHE A 71 -0.59 -0.09 11.02
CA PHE A 71 0.52 0.84 11.21
C PHE A 71 1.71 0.50 10.30
N VAL A 72 2.04 -0.78 10.16
CA VAL A 72 3.10 -1.27 9.25
C VAL A 72 2.75 -0.92 7.81
N ALA A 73 1.49 -1.18 7.41
CA ALA A 73 0.99 -0.88 6.08
C ALA A 73 1.05 0.62 5.75
N GLN A 74 0.72 1.47 6.73
CA GLN A 74 0.75 2.92 6.59
C GLN A 74 2.18 3.49 6.59
N PHE A 75 3.08 2.90 7.36
CA PHE A 75 4.46 3.35 7.44
C PHE A 75 5.26 2.97 6.19
N LEU A 76 5.07 1.77 5.67
CA LEU A 76 5.76 1.28 4.48
C LEU A 76 4.95 1.57 3.21
N GLY A 77 5.48 2.44 2.37
CA GLY A 77 4.91 2.84 1.08
C GLY A 77 4.69 4.34 0.95
N SER A 78 5.09 4.88 -0.20
CA SER A 78 4.90 6.30 -0.54
C SER A 78 4.29 6.39 -1.95
N PRO A 79 3.05 6.86 -2.08
CA PRO A 79 2.13 7.24 -0.99
C PRO A 79 1.74 6.10 -0.06
N SER A 80 1.23 6.44 1.13
CA SER A 80 0.75 5.47 2.11
C SER A 80 -0.45 4.68 1.57
N ILE A 81 -0.68 3.48 2.13
CA ILE A 81 -1.85 2.66 1.83
C ILE A 81 -3.16 3.43 2.08
N ASN A 82 -4.12 3.31 1.18
CA ASN A 82 -5.48 3.79 1.40
C ASN A 82 -6.19 2.87 2.40
N LEU A 83 -6.80 3.42 3.42
CA LEU A 83 -7.61 2.69 4.39
C LEU A 83 -9.05 3.19 4.31
N ILE A 84 -9.98 2.31 3.95
CA ILE A 84 -11.39 2.62 3.78
C ILE A 84 -12.20 1.75 4.74
N PRO A 85 -13.14 2.31 5.52
CA PRO A 85 -14.07 1.52 6.31
C PRO A 85 -14.84 0.54 5.41
N ALA A 86 -14.95 -0.70 5.86
CA ALA A 86 -15.65 -1.74 5.14
C ALA A 86 -16.35 -2.69 6.10
N SER A 87 -17.33 -3.43 5.60
CA SER A 87 -17.98 -4.51 6.33
C SER A 87 -18.27 -5.68 5.40
N ILE A 88 -18.44 -6.87 5.99
CA ILE A 88 -18.84 -8.05 5.25
C ILE A 88 -20.19 -8.50 5.79
N LYS A 89 -21.22 -8.51 4.93
CA LYS A 89 -22.58 -8.95 5.28
C LYS A 89 -23.05 -9.98 4.26
N ALA A 90 -23.44 -11.16 4.74
CA ALA A 90 -23.90 -12.26 3.88
C ALA A 90 -22.95 -12.58 2.71
N GLY A 91 -21.64 -12.57 2.95
CA GLY A 91 -20.60 -12.83 1.94
C GLY A 91 -20.37 -11.71 0.93
N LYS A 92 -20.99 -10.54 1.12
CA LYS A 92 -20.80 -9.35 0.29
C LYS A 92 -19.96 -8.30 1.02
N VAL A 93 -19.03 -7.71 0.34
CA VAL A 93 -18.25 -6.58 0.85
C VAL A 93 -19.04 -5.28 0.61
N ILE A 94 -19.14 -4.48 1.64
CA ILE A 94 -19.78 -3.18 1.63
C ILE A 94 -18.71 -2.14 1.95
N VAL A 95 -18.51 -1.22 1.03
CA VAL A 95 -17.60 -0.08 1.15
C VAL A 95 -18.42 1.18 0.87
N GLU A 96 -18.33 2.19 1.73
CA GLU A 96 -19.05 3.45 1.54
C GLU A 96 -20.57 3.24 1.28
N GLU A 97 -21.21 2.37 2.05
CA GLU A 97 -22.62 1.97 1.89
C GLU A 97 -22.95 1.29 0.54
N SER A 98 -21.98 1.19 -0.37
CA SER A 98 -22.12 0.52 -1.65
C SER A 98 -21.73 -0.96 -1.54
N VAL A 99 -22.56 -1.83 -2.12
CA VAL A 99 -22.20 -3.23 -2.26
C VAL A 99 -21.21 -3.36 -3.41
N VAL A 100 -19.98 -3.72 -3.07
CA VAL A 100 -18.94 -3.92 -4.07
C VAL A 100 -18.97 -5.35 -4.57
N ALA A 101 -18.91 -5.52 -5.88
CA ALA A 101 -18.84 -6.83 -6.52
C ALA A 101 -17.42 -7.40 -6.34
N VAL A 102 -17.22 -8.10 -5.23
CA VAL A 102 -15.96 -8.83 -5.00
C VAL A 102 -15.97 -10.10 -5.82
N PRO A 103 -14.89 -10.40 -6.56
CA PRO A 103 -14.77 -11.69 -7.23
C PRO A 103 -14.96 -12.84 -6.22
N ALA A 104 -15.66 -13.90 -6.62
CA ALA A 104 -16.05 -15.02 -5.76
C ALA A 104 -14.85 -15.90 -5.31
N TYR A 105 -13.80 -15.28 -4.80
CA TYR A 105 -12.57 -15.94 -4.37
C TYR A 105 -12.59 -16.36 -2.90
N GLY A 106 -13.70 -16.81 -2.37
CA GLY A 106 -13.72 -17.42 -1.04
C GLY A 106 -14.89 -17.03 -0.15
N SER A 107 -14.94 -17.64 1.01
CA SER A 107 -15.91 -17.31 2.06
C SER A 107 -15.41 -16.10 2.84
N TYR A 108 -15.96 -14.94 2.56
CA TYR A 108 -15.75 -13.77 3.39
C TYR A 108 -16.61 -13.90 4.64
N THR A 109 -16.01 -14.30 5.73
CA THR A 109 -16.67 -14.33 7.03
C THR A 109 -15.85 -13.49 7.99
N SER A 110 -16.36 -12.35 8.37
CA SER A 110 -15.85 -11.57 9.49
C SER A 110 -17.03 -11.01 10.26
N GLU A 111 -16.99 -11.12 11.57
CA GLU A 111 -17.93 -10.46 12.44
C GLU A 111 -17.33 -9.09 12.83
N GLY A 112 -18.02 -8.01 12.47
CA GLY A 112 -17.67 -6.67 12.86
C GLY A 112 -17.10 -5.79 11.75
N PRO A 113 -16.84 -4.51 12.08
CA PRO A 113 -16.28 -3.53 11.15
C PRO A 113 -14.83 -3.87 10.81
N LEU A 114 -14.50 -3.65 9.55
CA LEU A 114 -13.18 -3.86 8.97
C LEU A 114 -12.68 -2.56 8.33
N LYS A 115 -11.39 -2.53 8.05
CA LYS A 115 -10.77 -1.54 7.15
C LYS A 115 -10.19 -2.29 5.96
N LEU A 116 -10.58 -1.85 4.78
CA LEU A 116 -10.00 -2.30 3.51
C LEU A 116 -8.76 -1.47 3.22
N GLY A 117 -7.61 -2.11 3.17
CA GLY A 117 -6.34 -1.50 2.83
C GLY A 117 -5.98 -1.74 1.37
N ILE A 118 -5.80 -0.68 0.60
CA ILE A 118 -5.47 -0.74 -0.83
C ILE A 118 -4.24 0.11 -1.11
N ARG A 119 -3.19 -0.49 -1.64
CA ARG A 119 -2.00 0.26 -2.07
C ARG A 119 -2.35 1.18 -3.26
N PRO A 120 -1.75 2.37 -3.37
CA PRO A 120 -1.99 3.29 -4.49
C PRO A 120 -1.84 2.66 -5.87
N GLU A 121 -0.88 1.77 -6.04
CA GLU A 121 -0.61 1.04 -7.29
C GLU A 121 -1.59 -0.11 -7.58
N HIS A 122 -2.46 -0.45 -6.62
CA HIS A 122 -3.50 -1.49 -6.77
C HIS A 122 -4.90 -0.91 -6.99
N LEU A 123 -5.00 0.42 -7.12
CA LEU A 123 -6.17 1.12 -7.60
C LEU A 123 -5.95 1.53 -9.05
N ILE A 124 -6.93 1.25 -9.91
CA ILE A 124 -6.85 1.51 -11.34
C ILE A 124 -8.00 2.45 -11.73
N LEU A 125 -7.68 3.55 -12.41
CA LEU A 125 -8.69 4.43 -12.98
C LEU A 125 -9.43 3.75 -14.11
N SER A 126 -10.73 3.97 -14.19
CA SER A 126 -11.60 3.45 -15.22
C SER A 126 -12.76 4.44 -15.47
N PRO A 127 -13.56 4.22 -16.53
CA PRO A 127 -14.83 4.92 -16.66
C PRO A 127 -15.72 4.67 -15.41
N PRO A 128 -16.56 5.66 -15.01
CA PRO A 128 -17.41 5.52 -13.82
C PRO A 128 -18.30 4.27 -13.80
N THR A 129 -18.72 3.83 -14.99
CA THR A 129 -19.59 2.64 -15.16
C THR A 129 -18.88 1.29 -14.96
N GLU A 130 -17.54 1.30 -14.87
CA GLU A 130 -16.72 0.09 -14.78
C GLU A 130 -15.98 -0.05 -13.46
N GLY A 131 -16.03 0.96 -12.59
CA GLY A 131 -15.32 0.97 -11.30
C GLY A 131 -16.03 0.13 -10.24
N ASP A 132 -15.27 -0.40 -9.31
CA ASP A 132 -15.79 -0.98 -8.06
C ASP A 132 -16.30 0.13 -7.13
N LEU A 133 -15.65 1.29 -7.19
CA LEU A 133 -16.05 2.52 -6.50
C LEU A 133 -16.14 3.66 -7.51
N ILE A 134 -16.90 4.69 -7.17
CA ILE A 134 -16.99 5.93 -7.96
C ILE A 134 -16.42 7.07 -7.12
N GLY A 135 -15.61 7.90 -7.74
CA GLY A 135 -15.01 9.07 -7.08
C GLY A 135 -14.87 10.25 -8.03
N GLU A 136 -14.42 11.37 -7.48
CA GLU A 136 -14.12 12.60 -8.21
C GLU A 136 -12.64 12.93 -8.07
N VAL A 137 -11.97 13.24 -9.18
CA VAL A 137 -10.55 13.59 -9.18
C VAL A 137 -10.37 14.97 -8.57
N VAL A 138 -9.62 15.04 -7.47
CA VAL A 138 -9.27 16.30 -6.78
C VAL A 138 -7.97 16.87 -7.31
N LEU A 139 -6.98 15.99 -7.61
CA LEU A 139 -5.66 16.40 -8.03
C LEU A 139 -5.06 15.35 -8.96
N SER A 140 -4.36 15.82 -10.00
CA SER A 140 -3.61 14.99 -10.95
C SER A 140 -2.19 15.53 -11.06
N GLU A 141 -1.20 14.73 -10.65
CA GLU A 141 0.21 15.08 -10.64
C GLU A 141 0.99 14.18 -11.60
N ALA A 142 1.63 14.77 -12.60
CA ALA A 142 2.53 14.07 -13.52
C ALA A 142 3.96 14.11 -12.96
N LEU A 143 4.50 12.96 -12.55
CA LEU A 143 5.84 12.84 -11.98
C LEU A 143 6.89 12.39 -13.03
N GLY A 144 6.60 12.58 -14.31
CA GLY A 144 7.46 12.23 -15.44
C GLY A 144 7.21 10.81 -15.94
N HIS A 145 7.57 9.81 -15.17
CA HIS A 145 7.42 8.38 -15.53
C HIS A 145 6.16 7.75 -14.93
N GLU A 146 5.45 8.45 -14.08
CA GLU A 146 4.22 8.00 -13.43
C GLU A 146 3.28 9.18 -13.13
N TYR A 147 2.04 8.85 -12.84
CA TYR A 147 0.99 9.78 -12.43
C TYR A 147 0.51 9.42 -11.03
N LEU A 148 0.29 10.45 -10.23
CA LEU A 148 -0.34 10.33 -8.93
C LEU A 148 -1.68 11.08 -8.98
N TYR A 149 -2.78 10.36 -8.72
CA TYR A 149 -4.10 10.93 -8.63
C TYR A 149 -4.58 10.92 -7.18
N THR A 150 -5.23 12.00 -6.78
CA THR A 150 -6.00 12.06 -5.54
C THR A 150 -7.47 12.13 -5.90
N VAL A 151 -8.25 11.19 -5.41
CA VAL A 151 -9.68 11.03 -5.75
C VAL A 151 -10.50 11.02 -4.47
N THR A 152 -11.56 11.83 -4.41
CA THR A 152 -12.56 11.77 -3.34
C THR A 152 -13.55 10.65 -3.65
N CYS A 153 -13.72 9.73 -2.71
CA CYS A 153 -14.72 8.67 -2.78
C CYS A 153 -15.53 8.70 -1.47
N GLY A 154 -16.78 9.12 -1.53
CA GLY A 154 -17.56 9.43 -0.32
C GLY A 154 -16.84 10.46 0.55
N GLU A 155 -16.59 10.13 1.82
CA GLU A 155 -15.85 10.99 2.75
C GLU A 155 -14.32 10.76 2.73
N HIS A 156 -13.81 9.87 1.87
CA HIS A 156 -12.40 9.47 1.85
C HIS A 156 -11.64 10.04 0.66
N LEU A 157 -10.39 10.45 0.92
CA LEU A 157 -9.40 10.79 -0.09
C LEU A 157 -8.54 9.57 -0.37
N LEU A 158 -8.60 9.08 -1.59
CA LEU A 158 -7.84 7.93 -2.07
C LEU A 158 -6.72 8.40 -3.00
N ARG A 159 -5.56 7.80 -2.86
CA ARG A 159 -4.42 8.04 -3.73
C ARG A 159 -4.19 6.86 -4.64
N LEU A 160 -3.99 7.15 -5.92
CA LEU A 160 -3.66 6.18 -6.95
C LEU A 160 -2.31 6.51 -7.55
N ARG A 161 -1.58 5.48 -7.93
CA ARG A 161 -0.29 5.59 -8.61
C ARG A 161 -0.31 4.68 -9.83
N THR A 162 -0.02 5.24 -11.01
CA THR A 162 -0.01 4.50 -12.27
C THR A 162 1.07 5.01 -13.22
N SER A 163 1.64 4.12 -14.04
CA SER A 163 2.50 4.49 -15.16
C SER A 163 1.70 4.96 -16.38
N ASP A 164 0.41 4.62 -16.43
CA ASP A 164 -0.44 4.92 -17.57
C ASP A 164 -1.20 6.23 -17.34
N ALA A 165 -1.06 7.16 -18.27
CA ALA A 165 -1.85 8.38 -18.26
C ALA A 165 -3.33 8.05 -18.52
N PHE A 166 -4.20 8.40 -17.60
CA PHE A 166 -5.63 8.37 -17.83
C PHE A 166 -6.10 9.80 -18.16
N PRO A 167 -6.75 10.04 -19.30
CA PRO A 167 -7.13 11.38 -19.72
C PRO A 167 -8.32 11.90 -18.90
N VAL A 168 -8.07 12.30 -17.69
CA VAL A 168 -9.06 12.82 -16.75
C VAL A 168 -8.60 14.18 -16.22
N LYS A 169 -9.56 15.08 -16.04
CA LYS A 169 -9.35 16.40 -15.45
C LYS A 169 -9.78 16.41 -14.00
N GLU A 170 -9.30 17.41 -13.28
CA GLU A 170 -9.79 17.70 -11.94
C GLU A 170 -11.30 18.01 -11.99
N ASN A 171 -12.02 17.57 -10.97
CA ASN A 171 -13.47 17.61 -10.82
C ASN A 171 -14.26 16.70 -11.81
N GLU A 172 -13.59 15.78 -12.49
CA GLU A 172 -14.26 14.74 -13.27
C GLU A 172 -14.53 13.48 -12.44
N GLN A 173 -15.68 12.85 -12.69
CA GLN A 173 -16.01 11.55 -12.08
C GLN A 173 -15.27 10.42 -12.76
N VAL A 174 -14.75 9.52 -11.96
CA VAL A 174 -14.01 8.33 -12.39
C VAL A 174 -14.49 7.08 -11.66
N GLY A 175 -14.31 5.94 -12.28
CA GLY A 175 -14.39 4.65 -11.63
C GLY A 175 -13.02 4.25 -11.05
N LEU A 176 -13.04 3.55 -9.93
CA LEU A 176 -11.87 2.98 -9.27
C LEU A 176 -12.01 1.47 -9.25
N LYS A 177 -11.22 0.77 -10.05
CA LYS A 177 -11.11 -0.69 -10.00
C LYS A 177 -10.09 -1.09 -8.95
N ILE A 178 -10.42 -2.11 -8.17
CA ILE A 178 -9.57 -2.62 -7.08
C ILE A 178 -8.92 -3.94 -7.52
N ASP A 179 -7.61 -4.06 -7.41
CA ASP A 179 -6.98 -5.40 -7.49
C ASP A 179 -7.24 -6.18 -6.20
N TRP A 180 -8.36 -6.88 -6.15
CA TRP A 180 -8.83 -7.62 -5.00
C TRP A 180 -7.87 -8.71 -4.51
N ARG A 181 -6.91 -9.13 -5.32
CA ARG A 181 -5.86 -10.10 -4.95
C ARG A 181 -4.77 -9.48 -4.08
N LYS A 182 -4.69 -8.15 -4.08
CA LYS A 182 -3.64 -7.35 -3.45
C LYS A 182 -4.13 -6.51 -2.27
N VAL A 183 -5.39 -6.64 -1.89
CA VAL A 183 -5.95 -5.92 -0.75
C VAL A 183 -5.48 -6.51 0.58
N ASN A 184 -5.41 -5.66 1.58
CA ASN A 184 -5.17 -6.03 2.97
C ASN A 184 -6.43 -5.72 3.78
N TRP A 185 -6.72 -6.54 4.77
CA TRP A 185 -7.86 -6.34 5.65
C TRP A 185 -7.37 -6.16 7.07
N PHE A 186 -7.95 -5.21 7.78
CA PHE A 186 -7.62 -4.94 9.17
C PHE A 186 -8.89 -4.86 10.01
N ASN A 187 -8.80 -5.36 11.25
CA ASN A 187 -9.87 -5.21 12.24
C ASN A 187 -9.85 -3.79 12.86
N GLU A 188 -10.75 -3.51 13.78
CA GLU A 188 -10.83 -2.22 14.47
C GLU A 188 -9.55 -1.88 15.25
N LYS A 189 -8.85 -2.88 15.79
CA LYS A 189 -7.59 -2.71 16.51
C LYS A 189 -6.41 -2.42 15.57
N GLY A 190 -6.61 -2.66 14.27
CA GLY A 190 -5.58 -2.49 13.25
C GLY A 190 -4.80 -3.76 12.94
N ASP A 191 -5.15 -4.90 13.54
CA ASP A 191 -4.50 -6.18 13.24
C ASP A 191 -4.99 -6.69 11.88
N ALA A 192 -4.09 -7.34 11.14
CA ALA A 192 -4.42 -7.96 9.88
C ALA A 192 -5.44 -9.10 10.04
N VAL A 193 -6.42 -9.11 9.16
CA VAL A 193 -7.42 -10.19 9.03
C VAL A 193 -7.18 -10.91 7.72
N TYR A 194 -6.81 -12.17 7.79
CA TYR A 194 -6.61 -13.00 6.61
C TYR A 194 -7.93 -13.65 6.22
N LEU A 195 -8.63 -13.02 5.29
CA LEU A 195 -9.78 -13.64 4.65
C LEU A 195 -9.25 -14.72 3.69
N ASN A 196 -9.85 -15.92 3.70
CA ASN A 196 -9.46 -17.03 2.83
C ASN A 196 -9.80 -16.71 1.35
N ILE A 197 -9.02 -15.83 0.76
CA ILE A 197 -9.04 -15.55 -0.66
C ILE A 197 -8.01 -16.49 -1.29
N PRO A 198 -8.40 -17.46 -2.15
CA PRO A 198 -7.43 -18.27 -2.87
C PRO A 198 -6.55 -17.34 -3.71
N ARG A 199 -5.30 -17.16 -3.32
CA ARG A 199 -4.33 -16.49 -4.18
C ARG A 199 -4.07 -17.45 -5.34
N VAL A 200 -4.45 -17.06 -6.55
CA VAL A 200 -3.99 -17.74 -7.75
C VAL A 200 -2.47 -17.68 -7.71
N ALA A 201 -1.82 -18.85 -7.64
CA ALA A 201 -0.39 -18.94 -7.73
C ALA A 201 0.04 -18.17 -8.99
N SER A 202 0.98 -17.25 -8.85
CA SER A 202 1.59 -16.62 -10.00
C SER A 202 2.20 -17.75 -10.83
N THR A 203 1.61 -18.07 -11.96
CA THR A 203 2.30 -18.82 -13.00
C THR A 203 3.46 -17.94 -13.44
N ALA A 204 4.64 -18.22 -12.87
CA ALA A 204 5.89 -17.77 -13.43
C ALA A 204 6.04 -18.48 -14.77
N GLU A 205 5.94 -17.75 -15.87
CA GLU A 205 6.57 -18.06 -17.15
C GLU A 205 7.76 -17.13 -17.34
#